data_ff5825e46b2a2e32cff1571b5b2a239b
#
_entry.id   ff5825e46b2a2e32cff1571b5b2a239b
#
_cell.length_a   1.000
_cell.length_b   1.000
_cell.length_c   1.000
_cell.angle_alpha   90.00
_cell.angle_beta   90.00
_cell.angle_gamma   90.00
#
_symmetry.space_group_name_H-M   'P 1'
#
loop_
_entity.id
_entity.type
_entity.pdbx_description
1 polymer ?
#
loop_
_entity_poly.entity_id
_entity_poly.type
_entity_poly.pdbx_seq_one_letter_code
_entity_poly.pdbx_strand_id
1 'polypeptide(L)'
;MSRKNMIGAVLFAILVPQLLPAQQQQMTLHNVSGETFDVPLRKALPVDAPRVRYPGFKQETLILKAGTVRREGAMPLPCDILLERDVPIKLRDGVTIYTDVFRPVNEENCPAILAWSPYGKEI
;
A
#
# COMPACT_ATOMS: atom_id res chain seq x y z
N MET A 1 -5.13 78.27 22.78
CA MET A 1 -5.57 76.92 23.20
C MET A 1 -5.46 76.02 21.98
N SER A 2 -4.39 75.20 21.92
CA SER A 2 -4.10 74.32 20.77
C SER A 2 -4.35 72.88 21.21
N ARG A 3 -5.34 72.21 20.60
CA ARG A 3 -5.67 70.79 20.79
C ARG A 3 -4.79 69.96 19.84
N LYS A 4 -3.81 69.25 20.40
CA LYS A 4 -3.04 68.23 19.66
C LYS A 4 -3.88 66.96 19.58
N ASN A 5 -4.27 66.60 18.37
CA ASN A 5 -4.87 65.27 18.07
C ASN A 5 -3.77 64.22 18.05
N MET A 6 -3.83 63.32 19.01
CA MET A 6 -2.98 62.14 19.03
C MET A 6 -3.69 61.01 18.32
N ILE A 7 -3.24 60.71 17.08
CA ILE A 7 -3.72 59.56 16.30
C ILE A 7 -2.94 58.34 16.84
N GLY A 8 -3.64 57.50 17.57
CA GLY A 8 -3.09 56.22 18.00
C GLY A 8 -3.09 55.24 16.83
N ALA A 9 -1.92 54.85 16.35
CA ALA A 9 -1.78 53.76 15.39
C ALA A 9 -1.96 52.43 16.11
N VAL A 10 -3.07 51.74 15.78
CA VAL A 10 -3.30 50.37 16.23
C VAL A 10 -2.55 49.43 15.28
N LEU A 11 -1.46 48.86 15.78
CA LEU A 11 -0.71 47.83 15.05
C LEU A 11 -1.47 46.49 15.13
N PHE A 12 -2.12 46.10 14.06
CA PHE A 12 -2.67 44.76 13.93
C PHE A 12 -1.53 43.77 13.61
N ALA A 13 -1.11 43.01 14.60
CA ALA A 13 -0.17 41.91 14.40
C ALA A 13 -0.93 40.75 13.77
N ILE A 14 -0.74 40.54 12.44
CA ILE A 14 -1.24 39.37 11.74
C ILE A 14 -0.38 38.18 12.17
N LEU A 15 -0.96 37.31 13.01
CA LEU A 15 -0.35 36.02 13.39
C LEU A 15 -0.46 35.09 12.18
N VAL A 16 0.60 35.03 11.37
CA VAL A 16 0.72 34.02 10.31
C VAL A 16 1.02 32.69 10.99
N PRO A 17 0.16 31.67 10.88
CA PRO A 17 0.48 30.37 11.40
C PRO A 17 1.70 29.83 10.63
N GLN A 18 2.81 29.70 11.33
CA GLN A 18 3.98 29.01 10.78
C GLN A 18 3.62 27.53 10.64
N LEU A 19 3.41 27.08 9.41
CA LEU A 19 3.36 25.66 9.07
C LEU A 19 4.73 25.06 9.36
N LEU A 20 4.87 24.48 10.56
CA LEU A 20 6.04 23.66 10.87
C LEU A 20 6.12 22.54 9.83
N PRO A 21 7.29 22.31 9.20
CA PRO A 21 7.45 21.19 8.30
C PRO A 21 7.12 19.90 9.06
N ALA A 22 6.25 19.08 8.50
CA ALA A 22 5.90 17.79 9.06
C ALA A 22 7.20 17.03 9.34
N GLN A 23 7.50 16.74 10.61
CA GLN A 23 8.67 15.96 11.00
C GLN A 23 8.55 14.60 10.33
N GLN A 24 9.47 14.34 9.39
CA GLN A 24 9.57 13.07 8.73
C GLN A 24 10.04 12.05 9.77
N GLN A 25 9.20 11.08 10.12
CA GLN A 25 9.60 10.00 11.01
C GLN A 25 10.73 9.22 10.35
N GLN A 26 11.77 8.92 11.12
CA GLN A 26 12.90 8.10 10.69
C GLN A 26 12.97 6.86 11.57
N MET A 27 13.39 5.75 10.99
CA MET A 27 13.69 4.51 11.70
C MET A 27 15.16 4.20 11.53
N THR A 28 15.87 4.05 12.62
CA THR A 28 17.27 3.61 12.61
C THR A 28 17.33 2.10 12.55
N LEU A 29 17.99 1.57 11.52
CA LEU A 29 18.22 0.14 11.34
C LEU A 29 19.70 -0.19 11.54
N HIS A 30 19.96 -1.42 11.96
CA HIS A 30 21.32 -1.97 12.11
C HIS A 30 21.47 -3.13 11.12
N ASN A 31 22.55 -3.15 10.35
CA ASN A 31 22.89 -4.31 9.55
C ASN A 31 23.63 -5.37 10.39
N VAL A 32 23.87 -6.53 9.79
CA VAL A 32 24.60 -7.62 10.46
C VAL A 32 26.05 -7.28 10.81
N SER A 33 26.63 -6.28 10.19
CA SER A 33 27.99 -5.76 10.48
C SER A 33 28.00 -4.71 11.60
N GLY A 34 26.83 -4.34 12.14
CA GLY A 34 26.70 -3.33 13.21
C GLY A 34 26.68 -1.88 12.72
N GLU A 35 26.66 -1.64 11.40
CA GLU A 35 26.49 -0.29 10.86
C GLU A 35 25.04 0.16 11.02
N THR A 36 24.88 1.44 11.33
CA THR A 36 23.56 2.07 11.48
C THR A 36 23.24 2.95 10.28
N PHE A 37 22.00 2.93 9.86
CA PHE A 37 21.49 3.82 8.83
C PHE A 37 20.04 4.22 9.11
N ASP A 38 19.71 5.45 8.79
CA ASP A 38 18.38 6.00 9.00
C ASP A 38 17.54 5.87 7.74
N VAL A 39 16.37 5.24 7.90
CA VAL A 39 15.40 5.07 6.82
C VAL A 39 14.25 6.05 7.03
N PRO A 40 13.97 6.94 6.07
CA PRO A 40 12.83 7.83 6.17
C PRO A 40 11.53 7.05 6.08
N LEU A 41 10.68 7.16 7.10
CA LEU A 41 9.36 6.56 7.10
C LEU A 41 8.36 7.50 6.42
N ARG A 42 7.56 6.96 5.53
CA ARG A 42 6.41 7.65 4.95
C ARG A 42 5.12 6.98 5.43
N LYS A 43 4.14 7.79 5.77
CA LYS A 43 2.81 7.27 6.08
C LYS A 43 2.29 6.48 4.87
N ALA A 44 1.85 5.25 5.11
CA ALA A 44 1.21 4.44 4.08
C ALA A 44 -0.02 5.15 3.53
N LEU A 45 -0.25 5.01 2.23
CA LEU A 45 -1.49 5.51 1.63
C LEU A 45 -2.67 4.68 2.14
N PRO A 46 -3.82 5.31 2.41
CA PRO A 46 -5.05 4.58 2.67
C PRO A 46 -5.36 3.65 1.49
N VAL A 47 -5.97 2.49 1.77
CA VAL A 47 -6.30 1.48 0.75
C VAL A 47 -7.27 2.00 -0.32
N ASP A 48 -8.09 2.99 0.03
CA ASP A 48 -9.05 3.66 -0.84
C ASP A 48 -8.46 4.85 -1.61
N ALA A 49 -7.18 5.16 -1.40
CA ALA A 49 -6.54 6.26 -2.14
C ALA A 49 -6.49 5.93 -3.65
N PRO A 50 -6.85 6.89 -4.54
CA PRO A 50 -6.90 6.63 -5.99
C PRO A 50 -5.60 6.10 -6.60
N ARG A 51 -4.46 6.38 -5.97
CA ARG A 51 -3.14 5.92 -6.41
C ARG A 51 -2.83 4.47 -6.06
N VAL A 52 -3.58 3.88 -5.12
CA VAL A 52 -3.33 2.51 -4.64
C VAL A 52 -3.81 1.48 -5.66
N ARG A 53 -4.81 1.82 -6.49
CA ARG A 53 -5.41 0.92 -7.48
C ARG A 53 -5.83 -0.43 -6.89
N TYR A 54 -6.26 -0.43 -5.63
CA TYR A 54 -6.69 -1.65 -4.97
C TYR A 54 -8.23 -1.77 -5.02
N PRO A 55 -8.78 -2.83 -5.64
CA PRO A 55 -10.23 -2.99 -5.79
C PRO A 55 -10.95 -3.34 -4.48
N GLY A 56 -10.24 -3.42 -3.37
CA GLY A 56 -10.75 -3.85 -2.08
C GLY A 56 -10.61 -5.35 -1.85
N PHE A 57 -10.92 -5.79 -0.62
CA PHE A 57 -10.96 -7.21 -0.28
C PHE A 57 -12.23 -7.84 -0.85
N LYS A 58 -12.04 -8.88 -1.62
CA LYS A 58 -13.14 -9.66 -2.18
C LYS A 58 -12.77 -11.14 -2.16
N GLN A 59 -13.08 -11.80 -1.05
CA GLN A 59 -12.93 -13.25 -0.97
C GLN A 59 -13.90 -13.91 -1.93
N GLU A 60 -13.38 -14.54 -2.96
CA GLU A 60 -14.16 -15.26 -3.96
C GLU A 60 -13.36 -16.43 -4.52
N THR A 61 -14.07 -17.43 -4.97
CA THR A 61 -13.51 -18.59 -5.67
C THR A 61 -14.05 -18.63 -7.09
N LEU A 62 -13.16 -18.62 -8.06
CA LEU A 62 -13.48 -18.58 -9.49
C LEU A 62 -12.79 -19.71 -10.23
N ILE A 63 -13.42 -20.19 -11.31
CA ILE A 63 -12.76 -21.07 -12.27
C ILE A 63 -12.46 -20.27 -13.54
N LEU A 64 -11.16 -20.07 -13.78
CA LEU A 64 -10.67 -19.49 -15.02
C LEU A 64 -10.55 -20.62 -16.06
N LYS A 65 -11.29 -20.51 -17.15
CA LYS A 65 -11.36 -21.57 -18.17
C LYS A 65 -10.09 -21.65 -19.00
N ALA A 66 -9.70 -22.87 -19.37
CA ALA A 66 -8.66 -23.13 -20.37
C ALA A 66 -8.91 -22.29 -21.64
N GLY A 67 -7.84 -21.78 -22.24
CA GLY A 67 -7.91 -20.91 -23.40
C GLY A 67 -8.21 -19.42 -23.06
N THR A 68 -8.50 -19.08 -21.82
CA THR A 68 -8.69 -17.67 -21.40
C THR A 68 -7.40 -16.88 -21.60
N VAL A 69 -7.50 -15.72 -22.27
CA VAL A 69 -6.41 -14.75 -22.45
C VAL A 69 -6.73 -13.51 -21.62
N ARG A 70 -5.90 -13.17 -20.64
CA ARG A 70 -6.17 -12.06 -19.70
C ARG A 70 -5.98 -10.68 -20.33
N ARG A 71 -5.01 -10.55 -21.22
CA ARG A 71 -4.69 -9.31 -21.94
C ARG A 71 -4.13 -9.63 -23.31
N GLU A 72 -4.19 -8.69 -24.22
CA GLU A 72 -3.58 -8.80 -25.53
C GLU A 72 -2.09 -9.18 -25.44
N GLY A 73 -1.67 -10.16 -26.23
CA GLY A 73 -0.30 -10.69 -26.22
C GLY A 73 0.04 -11.65 -25.08
N ALA A 74 -0.88 -11.90 -24.13
CA ALA A 74 -0.67 -12.93 -23.12
C ALA A 74 -0.95 -14.34 -23.66
N MET A 75 -0.24 -15.33 -23.12
CA MET A 75 -0.51 -16.74 -23.44
C MET A 75 -1.86 -17.17 -22.87
N PRO A 76 -2.64 -17.99 -23.60
CA PRO A 76 -3.86 -18.57 -23.09
C PRO A 76 -3.56 -19.54 -21.94
N LEU A 77 -4.51 -19.66 -20.99
CA LEU A 77 -4.41 -20.65 -19.92
C LEU A 77 -4.39 -22.08 -20.49
N PRO A 78 -3.42 -22.92 -20.08
CA PRO A 78 -3.29 -24.29 -20.60
C PRO A 78 -4.35 -25.25 -20.08
N CYS A 79 -4.95 -24.97 -18.93
CA CYS A 79 -5.99 -25.80 -18.29
C CYS A 79 -6.95 -24.91 -17.49
N ASP A 80 -8.02 -25.48 -16.95
CA ASP A 80 -8.89 -24.81 -16.00
C ASP A 80 -8.13 -24.54 -14.70
N ILE A 81 -8.12 -23.28 -14.25
CA ILE A 81 -7.44 -22.83 -13.03
C ILE A 81 -8.50 -22.45 -12.00
N LEU A 82 -8.39 -23.01 -10.80
CA LEU A 82 -9.10 -22.51 -9.63
C LEU A 82 -8.32 -21.31 -9.07
N LEU A 83 -9.00 -20.18 -9.01
CA LEU A 83 -8.51 -18.96 -8.37
C LEU A 83 -9.27 -18.74 -7.07
N GLU A 84 -8.55 -18.74 -5.97
CA GLU A 84 -9.05 -18.34 -4.65
C GLU A 84 -8.44 -16.98 -4.32
N ARG A 85 -9.29 -15.93 -4.28
CA ARG A 85 -8.84 -14.55 -4.02
C ARG A 85 -8.89 -14.22 -2.54
N ASP A 86 -7.95 -13.36 -2.12
CA ASP A 86 -7.89 -12.80 -0.78
C ASP A 86 -7.90 -13.84 0.33
N VAL A 87 -7.21 -14.97 0.12
CA VAL A 87 -7.05 -16.01 1.14
C VAL A 87 -6.23 -15.47 2.30
N PRO A 88 -6.77 -15.43 3.53
CA PRO A 88 -6.05 -14.93 4.69
C PRO A 88 -5.01 -15.92 5.19
N ILE A 89 -3.79 -15.46 5.38
CA ILE A 89 -2.69 -16.24 5.97
C ILE A 89 -2.24 -15.54 7.24
N LYS A 90 -2.45 -16.17 8.39
CA LYS A 90 -1.99 -15.66 9.67
C LYS A 90 -0.52 -16.01 9.88
N LEU A 91 0.31 -15.00 10.05
CA LEU A 91 1.73 -15.15 10.33
C LEU A 91 2.00 -15.41 11.82
N ARG A 92 3.24 -15.83 12.14
CA ARG A 92 3.66 -16.16 13.53
C ARG A 92 3.63 -14.96 14.48
N ASP A 93 3.81 -13.77 13.98
CA ASP A 93 3.76 -12.48 14.71
C ASP A 93 2.33 -11.96 14.92
N GLY A 94 1.32 -12.70 14.44
CA GLY A 94 -0.10 -12.35 14.54
C GLY A 94 -0.61 -11.50 13.40
N VAL A 95 0.25 -11.01 12.52
CA VAL A 95 -0.17 -10.27 11.31
C VAL A 95 -0.87 -11.22 10.35
N THR A 96 -1.93 -10.72 9.70
CA THR A 96 -2.61 -11.45 8.61
C THR A 96 -2.27 -10.80 7.30
N ILE A 97 -1.74 -11.59 6.36
CA ILE A 97 -1.55 -11.21 4.97
C ILE A 97 -2.62 -11.88 4.11
N TYR A 98 -2.87 -11.31 2.93
CA TYR A 98 -3.87 -11.83 1.99
C TYR A 98 -3.20 -12.17 0.67
N THR A 99 -3.47 -13.36 0.15
CA THR A 99 -2.87 -13.86 -1.08
C THR A 99 -3.93 -14.37 -2.05
N ASP A 100 -3.60 -14.37 -3.33
CA ASP A 100 -4.38 -15.05 -4.34
C ASP A 100 -3.70 -16.39 -4.65
N VAL A 101 -4.48 -17.46 -4.63
CA VAL A 101 -4.00 -18.82 -4.92
C VAL A 101 -4.54 -19.27 -6.27
N PHE A 102 -3.64 -19.67 -7.16
CA PHE A 102 -3.94 -20.22 -8.46
C PHE A 102 -3.50 -21.69 -8.48
N ARG A 103 -4.41 -22.60 -8.80
CA ARG A 103 -4.07 -24.02 -8.95
C ARG A 103 -4.90 -24.69 -10.04
N PRO A 104 -4.38 -25.71 -10.76
CA PRO A 104 -5.17 -26.50 -11.67
C PRO A 104 -6.37 -27.16 -10.96
N VAL A 105 -7.53 -27.22 -11.61
CA VAL A 105 -8.79 -27.68 -10.98
C VAL A 105 -8.72 -29.14 -10.52
N ASN A 106 -8.00 -30.01 -11.25
CA ASN A 106 -8.01 -31.46 -11.03
C ASN A 106 -6.68 -32.02 -10.48
N GLU A 107 -5.79 -31.14 -9.98
CA GLU A 107 -4.48 -31.59 -9.46
C GLU A 107 -4.35 -31.24 -7.98
N GLU A 108 -4.16 -32.26 -7.14
CA GLU A 108 -4.00 -32.07 -5.69
C GLU A 108 -2.54 -31.80 -5.28
N ASN A 109 -1.57 -32.30 -6.06
CA ASN A 109 -0.14 -32.22 -5.76
C ASN A 109 0.60 -31.39 -6.80
N CYS A 110 0.48 -30.05 -6.69
CA CYS A 110 1.21 -29.12 -7.55
C CYS A 110 2.40 -28.51 -6.81
N PRO A 111 3.55 -28.31 -7.49
CA PRO A 111 4.61 -27.49 -6.95
C PRO A 111 4.11 -26.07 -6.68
N ALA A 112 4.43 -25.53 -5.51
CA ALA A 112 4.04 -24.16 -5.17
C ALA A 112 5.12 -23.16 -5.59
N ILE A 113 4.70 -22.11 -6.29
CA ILE A 113 5.54 -20.94 -6.61
C ILE A 113 4.96 -19.74 -5.87
N LEU A 114 5.75 -19.12 -5.00
CA LEU A 114 5.35 -17.91 -4.28
C LEU A 114 5.92 -16.67 -4.98
N ALA A 115 5.04 -15.79 -5.47
CA ALA A 115 5.42 -14.47 -5.94
C ALA A 115 5.20 -13.46 -4.82
N TRP A 116 6.28 -12.88 -4.32
CA TRP A 116 6.24 -11.83 -3.30
C TRP A 116 6.56 -10.49 -3.94
N SER A 117 5.62 -9.55 -3.87
CA SER A 117 5.79 -8.22 -4.48
C SER A 117 5.41 -7.12 -3.50
N PRO A 118 6.23 -6.06 -3.36
CA PRO A 118 5.88 -4.87 -2.59
C PRO A 118 4.87 -3.96 -3.31
N TYR A 119 4.55 -4.25 -4.58
CA TYR A 119 3.70 -3.41 -5.42
C TYR A 119 2.23 -3.83 -5.44
N GLY A 120 1.86 -4.81 -4.64
CA GLY A 120 0.52 -5.36 -4.58
C GLY A 120 0.32 -6.62 -5.42
N LYS A 121 -0.87 -7.19 -5.38
CA LYS A 121 -1.24 -8.43 -6.06
C LYS A 121 -1.71 -8.21 -7.50
N GLU A 122 -2.27 -7.05 -7.78
CA GLU A 122 -2.83 -6.70 -9.09
C GLU A 122 -1.96 -5.63 -9.76
N ILE A 123 -1.49 -5.96 -10.94
CA ILE A 123 -0.70 -5.08 -11.81
C ILE A 123 -1.53 -4.79 -13.07
#